data_4627343094671d1c9164c40eb23fa937
#
_entry.id   4627343094671d1c9164c40eb23fa937
#
_cell.length_a   1.000
_cell.length_b   1.000
_cell.length_c   1.000
_cell.angle_alpha   90.00
_cell.angle_beta   90.00
_cell.angle_gamma   90.00
#
_symmetry.space_group_name_H-M   'P 1'
#
loop_
_entity.id
_entity.type
_entity.pdbx_description
1 polymer ?
#
loop_
_entity_poly.entity_id
_entity_poly.type
_entity_poly.pdbx_seq_one_letter_code
_entity_poly.pdbx_strand_id
1 'polypeptide(L)'
;DILERSRELQAKGKLFLLAGCAGFASVLSELMDLRSKPAETLELPGAFLMACGSVNPITREQVKEAVESGRFQYFPIPPEESLTPHWFTAKEKGQAQVQEWADYLARGEKCILDTNDIPGRTTAYEYAQQQGWTLEDVRHQIPVAMGEALRALLEKDVEATLMVTGGDVLMGFMREMEICEIEPVQELFTGTVLSYVRINGKKQPLISKSGGFGSPDLLLQLLEKLS
;
A
#
# COMPACT_ATOMS: atom_id res chain seq x y z
N ASP A 1 -36.09 -11.01 2.47
CA ASP A 1 -34.68 -10.85 2.75
C ASP A 1 -33.86 -11.45 1.62
N ILE A 2 -32.65 -10.94 1.38
CA ILE A 2 -31.81 -11.32 0.23
C ILE A 2 -31.44 -12.81 0.27
N LEU A 3 -31.05 -13.34 1.43
CA LEU A 3 -30.68 -14.75 1.57
C LEU A 3 -31.87 -15.69 1.41
N GLU A 4 -33.01 -15.34 1.93
CA GLU A 4 -34.25 -16.09 1.76
C GLU A 4 -34.63 -16.17 0.29
N ARG A 5 -34.56 -15.01 -0.40
CA ARG A 5 -34.83 -14.97 -1.84
C ARG A 5 -33.81 -15.76 -2.65
N SER A 6 -32.55 -15.75 -2.24
CA SER A 6 -31.49 -16.54 -2.86
C SER A 6 -31.76 -18.04 -2.74
N ARG A 7 -32.16 -18.50 -1.54
CA ARG A 7 -32.55 -19.90 -1.28
C ARG A 7 -33.77 -20.34 -2.12
N GLU A 8 -34.77 -19.48 -2.23
CA GLU A 8 -35.93 -19.75 -3.10
C GLU A 8 -35.54 -19.90 -4.57
N LEU A 9 -34.63 -19.07 -5.05
CA LEU A 9 -34.14 -19.14 -6.43
C LEU A 9 -33.34 -20.39 -6.68
N GLN A 10 -32.47 -20.74 -5.73
CA GLN A 10 -31.66 -21.96 -5.77
C GLN A 10 -32.54 -23.22 -5.77
N ALA A 11 -33.58 -23.26 -4.95
CA ALA A 11 -34.57 -24.35 -4.92
C ALA A 11 -35.30 -24.52 -6.27
N LYS A 12 -35.40 -23.47 -7.08
CA LYS A 12 -35.95 -23.46 -8.43
C LYS A 12 -34.88 -23.74 -9.51
N GLY A 13 -33.68 -24.18 -9.14
CA GLY A 13 -32.57 -24.47 -10.06
C GLY A 13 -32.01 -23.22 -10.75
N LYS A 14 -32.22 -22.01 -10.19
CA LYS A 14 -31.67 -20.76 -10.75
C LYS A 14 -30.32 -20.43 -10.10
N LEU A 15 -29.38 -20.08 -10.95
CA LEU A 15 -28.12 -19.45 -10.50
C LEU A 15 -28.43 -17.99 -10.11
N PHE A 16 -27.83 -17.54 -9.00
CA PHE A 16 -27.86 -16.14 -8.61
C PHE A 16 -26.47 -15.67 -8.24
N LEU A 17 -26.21 -14.40 -8.41
CA LEU A 17 -24.98 -13.75 -8.08
C LEU A 17 -25.26 -12.62 -7.09
N LEU A 18 -24.51 -12.58 -6.00
CA LEU A 18 -24.59 -11.51 -5.02
C LEU A 18 -23.46 -10.52 -5.29
N ALA A 19 -23.79 -9.23 -5.36
CA ALA A 19 -22.83 -8.15 -5.50
C ALA A 19 -23.15 -7.05 -4.50
N GLY A 20 -22.12 -6.50 -3.87
CA GLY A 20 -22.28 -5.45 -2.86
C GLY A 20 -20.96 -4.86 -2.42
N CYS A 21 -21.03 -3.90 -1.48
CA CYS A 21 -19.84 -3.31 -0.84
C CYS A 21 -19.29 -4.18 0.30
N ALA A 22 -18.18 -3.77 0.89
CA ALA A 22 -17.53 -4.47 2.00
C ALA A 22 -18.47 -4.72 3.20
N GLY A 23 -19.33 -3.75 3.55
CA GLY A 23 -20.31 -3.92 4.61
C GLY A 23 -21.36 -5.01 4.31
N PHE A 24 -21.76 -5.15 3.04
CA PHE A 24 -22.62 -6.26 2.62
C PHE A 24 -21.91 -7.61 2.73
N ALA A 25 -20.66 -7.69 2.31
CA ALA A 25 -19.87 -8.91 2.40
C ALA A 25 -19.66 -9.36 3.87
N SER A 26 -19.39 -8.41 4.77
CA SER A 26 -19.24 -8.67 6.22
C SER A 26 -20.50 -9.29 6.82
N VAL A 27 -21.67 -8.65 6.60
CA VAL A 27 -22.96 -9.18 7.09
C VAL A 27 -23.31 -10.53 6.44
N LEU A 28 -22.97 -10.70 5.16
CA LEU A 28 -23.23 -11.95 4.44
C LEU A 28 -22.41 -13.11 5.03
N SER A 29 -21.16 -12.88 5.39
CA SER A 29 -20.30 -13.90 6.00
C SER A 29 -20.85 -14.40 7.34
N GLU A 30 -21.37 -13.49 8.17
CA GLU A 30 -22.03 -13.83 9.43
C GLU A 30 -23.31 -14.66 9.22
N LEU A 31 -24.15 -14.21 8.29
CA LEU A 31 -25.43 -14.88 7.97
C LEU A 31 -25.24 -16.26 7.33
N MET A 32 -24.13 -16.49 6.65
CA MET A 32 -23.77 -17.76 6.03
C MET A 32 -22.96 -18.69 6.96
N ASP A 33 -22.71 -18.27 8.22
CA ASP A 33 -21.85 -18.97 9.19
C ASP A 33 -20.47 -19.34 8.60
N LEU A 34 -19.92 -18.45 7.79
CA LEU A 34 -18.57 -18.62 7.25
C LEU A 34 -17.57 -18.31 8.34
N ARG A 35 -16.91 -19.36 8.86
CA ARG A 35 -15.89 -19.20 9.90
C ARG A 35 -14.51 -19.14 9.25
N SER A 36 -13.75 -18.10 9.62
CA SER A 36 -12.32 -18.08 9.32
C SER A 36 -11.56 -19.05 10.24
N LYS A 37 -10.43 -19.53 9.77
CA LYS A 37 -9.46 -20.17 10.66
C LYS A 37 -8.95 -19.11 11.66
N PRO A 38 -8.58 -19.51 12.90
CA PRO A 38 -7.89 -18.60 13.81
C PRO A 38 -6.69 -17.96 13.08
N ALA A 39 -6.48 -16.67 13.31
CA ALA A 39 -5.30 -16.01 12.79
C ALA A 39 -4.05 -16.69 13.36
N GLU A 40 -3.14 -17.09 12.49
CA GLU A 40 -1.83 -17.59 12.91
C GLU A 40 -1.04 -16.43 13.51
N THR A 41 -0.25 -16.70 14.54
CA THR A 41 0.71 -15.74 15.06
C THR A 41 1.77 -15.55 13.98
N LEU A 42 1.88 -14.32 13.46
CA LEU A 42 2.78 -13.99 12.36
C LEU A 42 4.04 -13.37 12.95
N GLU A 43 5.19 -13.98 12.67
CA GLU A 43 6.47 -13.34 12.87
C GLU A 43 6.75 -12.43 11.65
N LEU A 44 6.69 -11.14 11.87
CA LEU A 44 6.95 -10.13 10.83
C LEU A 44 8.32 -9.50 11.03
N PRO A 45 9.00 -9.09 9.95
CA PRO A 45 10.23 -8.31 10.05
C PRO A 45 10.05 -7.06 10.92
N GLY A 46 11.03 -6.72 11.76
CA GLY A 46 10.99 -5.55 12.61
C GLY A 46 11.08 -4.22 11.84
N ALA A 47 11.69 -4.23 10.66
CA ALA A 47 11.68 -3.09 9.75
C ALA A 47 10.32 -2.94 9.06
N PHE A 48 9.92 -1.70 8.81
CA PHE A 48 8.65 -1.38 8.20
C PHE A 48 8.82 -0.30 7.13
N LEU A 49 8.24 -0.51 5.97
CA LEU A 49 8.28 0.45 4.87
C LEU A 49 6.87 0.76 4.39
N MET A 50 6.47 2.02 4.49
CA MET A 50 5.24 2.52 3.88
C MET A 50 5.54 3.24 2.58
N ALA A 51 4.90 2.81 1.49
CA ALA A 51 4.83 3.53 0.22
C ALA A 51 3.49 4.26 0.13
N CYS A 52 3.53 5.58 0.15
CA CYS A 52 2.37 6.46 0.13
C CYS A 52 2.28 7.24 -1.17
N GLY A 53 1.23 6.96 -1.96
CA GLY A 53 0.84 7.76 -3.12
C GLY A 53 -0.62 8.21 -3.02
N SER A 54 -1.24 8.10 -1.85
CA SER A 54 -2.63 8.46 -1.63
C SER A 54 -2.77 9.93 -1.28
N VAL A 55 -3.50 10.67 -2.10
CA VAL A 55 -3.87 12.09 -1.85
C VAL A 55 -5.07 12.23 -0.89
N ASN A 56 -5.61 11.13 -0.37
CA ASN A 56 -6.76 11.14 0.52
C ASN A 56 -6.42 11.88 1.84
N PRO A 57 -7.25 12.85 2.28
CA PRO A 57 -6.99 13.62 3.50
C PRO A 57 -6.76 12.77 4.75
N ILE A 58 -7.46 11.65 4.89
CA ILE A 58 -7.30 10.72 6.02
C ILE A 58 -5.88 10.12 6.01
N THR A 59 -5.40 9.66 4.86
CA THR A 59 -4.04 9.13 4.74
C THR A 59 -2.98 10.20 5.02
N ARG A 60 -3.19 11.42 4.54
CA ARG A 60 -2.26 12.54 4.79
C ARG A 60 -2.15 12.87 6.27
N GLU A 61 -3.28 12.86 7.01
CA GLU A 61 -3.26 13.07 8.46
C GLU A 61 -2.56 11.92 9.19
N GLN A 62 -2.75 10.68 8.75
CA GLN A 62 -2.05 9.51 9.29
C GLN A 62 -0.53 9.59 9.09
N VAL A 63 -0.08 10.01 7.91
CA VAL A 63 1.36 10.23 7.64
C VAL A 63 1.90 11.34 8.53
N LYS A 64 1.16 12.45 8.66
CA LYS A 64 1.55 13.57 9.52
C LYS A 64 1.72 13.13 10.98
N GLU A 65 0.73 12.45 11.56
CA GLU A 65 0.79 11.92 12.94
C GLU A 65 1.97 10.95 13.12
N ALA A 66 2.21 10.08 12.13
CA ALA A 66 3.34 9.16 12.16
C ALA A 66 4.70 9.88 12.17
N VAL A 67 4.85 10.91 11.35
CA VAL A 67 6.08 11.73 11.27
C VAL A 67 6.27 12.53 12.56
N GLU A 68 5.23 13.19 13.07
CA GLU A 68 5.27 13.98 14.31
C GLU A 68 5.58 13.12 15.55
N SER A 69 5.24 11.82 15.52
CA SER A 69 5.58 10.88 16.59
C SER A 69 7.08 10.61 16.74
N GLY A 70 7.89 10.91 15.71
CA GLY A 70 9.32 10.60 15.66
C GLY A 70 9.65 9.10 15.52
N ARG A 71 8.64 8.24 15.30
CA ARG A 71 8.83 6.78 15.17
C ARG A 71 9.13 6.34 13.74
N PHE A 72 9.03 7.25 12.75
CA PHE A 72 9.26 6.98 11.34
C PHE A 72 10.29 7.93 10.74
N GLN A 73 11.16 7.40 9.92
CA GLN A 73 11.96 8.19 9.00
C GLN A 73 11.10 8.56 7.78
N TYR A 74 11.03 9.85 7.48
CA TYR A 74 10.17 10.37 6.41
C TYR A 74 11.00 10.79 5.21
N PHE A 75 10.72 10.21 4.07
CA PHE A 75 11.37 10.45 2.79
C PHE A 75 10.36 10.98 1.78
N PRO A 76 10.20 12.29 1.67
CA PRO A 76 9.38 12.88 0.62
C PRO A 76 10.07 12.71 -0.72
N ILE A 77 9.29 12.26 -1.71
CA ILE A 77 9.73 12.10 -3.11
C ILE A 77 9.13 13.25 -3.91
N PRO A 78 9.92 14.27 -4.25
CA PRO A 78 9.40 15.45 -4.95
C PRO A 78 9.05 15.13 -6.43
N PRO A 79 8.25 15.99 -7.07
CA PRO A 79 7.79 15.77 -8.45
C PRO A 79 8.90 15.55 -9.47
N GLU A 80 10.02 16.24 -9.35
CA GLU A 80 11.19 16.08 -10.23
C GLU A 80 11.81 14.69 -10.18
N GLU A 81 11.55 13.94 -9.11
CA GLU A 81 12.00 12.57 -8.94
C GLU A 81 10.91 11.57 -9.35
N SER A 82 9.69 11.72 -8.81
CA SER A 82 8.57 10.82 -9.09
C SER A 82 8.03 10.91 -10.52
N LEU A 83 8.22 12.03 -11.21
CA LEU A 83 7.82 12.23 -12.60
C LEU A 83 8.95 12.06 -13.61
N THR A 84 10.18 11.81 -13.16
CA THR A 84 11.30 11.46 -14.06
C THR A 84 11.33 9.94 -14.26
N PRO A 85 11.12 9.43 -15.49
CA PRO A 85 11.20 8.01 -15.77
C PRO A 85 12.54 7.40 -15.33
N HIS A 86 12.48 6.24 -14.73
CA HIS A 86 13.64 5.46 -14.28
C HIS A 86 14.55 6.21 -13.30
N TRP A 87 13.98 7.12 -12.48
CA TRP A 87 14.77 7.88 -11.52
C TRP A 87 15.51 6.96 -10.54
N PHE A 88 14.84 6.01 -9.94
CA PHE A 88 15.38 5.14 -8.91
C PHE A 88 16.27 4.01 -9.45
N THR A 89 16.19 3.71 -10.74
CA THR A 89 16.93 2.61 -11.37
C THR A 89 18.08 3.06 -12.26
N ALA A 90 17.94 4.23 -12.92
CA ALA A 90 18.92 4.70 -13.90
C ALA A 90 19.66 6.00 -13.50
N LYS A 91 19.16 6.76 -12.52
CA LYS A 91 19.83 7.99 -12.06
C LYS A 91 20.68 7.73 -10.82
N GLU A 92 21.91 8.19 -10.81
CA GLU A 92 22.86 8.04 -9.70
C GLU A 92 22.26 8.55 -8.37
N LYS A 93 21.59 9.71 -8.40
CA LYS A 93 20.90 10.25 -7.21
C LYS A 93 19.79 9.33 -6.71
N GLY A 94 18.97 8.81 -7.62
CA GLY A 94 17.89 7.88 -7.26
C GLY A 94 18.41 6.57 -6.69
N GLN A 95 19.49 6.03 -7.27
CA GLN A 95 20.14 4.83 -6.75
C GLN A 95 20.75 5.08 -5.34
N ALA A 96 21.31 6.26 -5.10
CA ALA A 96 21.81 6.65 -3.78
C ALA A 96 20.69 6.77 -2.75
N GLN A 97 19.52 7.32 -3.12
CA GLN A 97 18.32 7.35 -2.26
C GLN A 97 17.84 5.93 -1.90
N VAL A 98 17.76 5.03 -2.88
CA VAL A 98 17.39 3.62 -2.65
C VAL A 98 18.39 2.96 -1.69
N GLN A 99 19.67 3.23 -1.82
CA GLN A 99 20.69 2.70 -0.90
C GLN A 99 20.51 3.27 0.51
N GLU A 100 20.24 4.57 0.64
CA GLU A 100 19.96 5.20 1.94
C GLU A 100 18.75 4.54 2.63
N TRP A 101 17.66 4.33 1.91
CA TRP A 101 16.47 3.67 2.45
C TRP A 101 16.74 2.23 2.87
N ALA A 102 17.52 1.49 2.06
CA ALA A 102 17.95 0.14 2.40
C ALA A 102 18.77 0.11 3.69
N ASP A 103 19.67 1.07 3.89
CA ASP A 103 20.50 1.19 5.09
C ASP A 103 19.65 1.48 6.34
N TYR A 104 18.58 2.29 6.24
CA TYR A 104 17.64 2.52 7.34
C TYR A 104 16.88 1.25 7.68
N LEU A 105 16.32 0.56 6.69
CA LEU A 105 15.57 -0.68 6.90
C LEU A 105 16.45 -1.81 7.44
N ALA A 106 17.70 -1.92 7.00
CA ALA A 106 18.65 -2.90 7.53
C ALA A 106 18.94 -2.71 9.03
N ARG A 107 18.73 -1.50 9.57
CA ARG A 107 18.81 -1.22 11.02
C ARG A 107 17.50 -1.47 11.78
N GLY A 108 16.47 -1.98 11.11
CA GLY A 108 15.14 -2.20 11.70
C GLY A 108 14.28 -0.94 11.83
N GLU A 109 14.66 0.14 11.14
CA GLU A 109 13.93 1.41 11.15
C GLU A 109 12.57 1.29 10.42
N LYS A 110 11.69 2.26 10.70
CA LYS A 110 10.40 2.39 10.06
C LYS A 110 10.45 3.59 9.12
N CYS A 111 10.19 3.37 7.84
CA CYS A 111 10.34 4.36 6.79
C CYS A 111 8.99 4.66 6.11
N ILE A 112 8.79 5.91 5.73
CA ILE A 112 7.68 6.35 4.89
C ILE A 112 8.26 7.01 3.63
N LEU A 113 7.98 6.44 2.46
CA LEU A 113 8.20 7.08 1.16
C LEU A 113 6.87 7.73 0.74
N ASP A 114 6.89 9.02 0.46
CA ASP A 114 5.66 9.78 0.19
C ASP A 114 5.82 10.66 -1.05
N THR A 115 4.92 10.48 -2.03
CA THR A 115 4.86 11.27 -3.27
C THR A 115 3.87 12.43 -3.20
N ASN A 116 3.29 12.71 -2.03
CA ASN A 116 2.40 13.86 -1.89
C ASN A 116 3.16 15.18 -1.98
N ASP A 117 2.47 16.18 -2.53
CA ASP A 117 3.02 17.54 -2.63
C ASP A 117 3.42 18.09 -1.26
N ILE A 118 4.62 18.66 -1.21
CA ILE A 118 5.17 19.29 -0.01
C ILE A 118 4.70 20.75 0.04
N PRO A 119 4.09 21.21 1.14
CA PRO A 119 3.66 22.60 1.26
C PRO A 119 4.79 23.61 0.97
N GLY A 120 4.52 24.58 0.12
CA GLY A 120 5.48 25.62 -0.26
C GLY A 120 6.52 25.22 -1.32
N ARG A 121 6.40 24.02 -1.90
CA ARG A 121 7.20 23.58 -3.04
C ARG A 121 6.35 23.45 -4.30
N THR A 122 6.99 23.30 -5.44
CA THR A 122 6.33 23.00 -6.73
C THR A 122 5.52 21.71 -6.60
N THR A 123 4.26 21.75 -6.96
CA THR A 123 3.38 20.59 -6.95
C THR A 123 3.65 19.67 -8.13
N ALA A 124 3.21 18.43 -8.06
CA ALA A 124 3.32 17.48 -9.17
C ALA A 124 2.61 18.00 -10.43
N TYR A 125 1.47 18.69 -10.26
CA TYR A 125 0.74 19.28 -11.37
C TYR A 125 1.50 20.45 -12.02
N GLU A 126 2.04 21.37 -11.23
CA GLU A 126 2.83 22.51 -11.75
C GLU A 126 4.09 22.03 -12.48
N TYR A 127 4.80 21.05 -11.91
CA TYR A 127 5.96 20.45 -12.55
C TYR A 127 5.58 19.77 -13.87
N ALA A 128 4.52 18.98 -13.88
CA ALA A 128 4.01 18.32 -15.07
C ALA A 128 3.65 19.30 -16.19
N GLN A 129 2.97 20.40 -15.86
CA GLN A 129 2.65 21.46 -16.84
C GLN A 129 3.91 22.05 -17.46
N GLN A 130 4.96 22.29 -16.69
CA GLN A 130 6.24 22.80 -17.21
C GLN A 130 6.91 21.81 -18.19
N GLN A 131 6.65 20.52 -18.01
CA GLN A 131 7.15 19.45 -18.90
C GLN A 131 6.19 19.13 -20.06
N GLY A 132 5.05 19.81 -20.15
CA GLY A 132 4.04 19.56 -21.18
C GLY A 132 3.22 18.28 -20.96
N TRP A 133 3.18 17.77 -19.72
CA TRP A 133 2.44 16.57 -19.34
C TRP A 133 1.01 16.91 -18.93
N THR A 134 0.12 15.94 -19.13
CA THR A 134 -1.26 16.00 -18.67
C THR A 134 -1.40 15.47 -17.24
N LEU A 135 -2.54 15.71 -16.61
CA LEU A 135 -2.86 15.13 -15.30
C LEU A 135 -2.92 13.59 -15.35
N GLU A 136 -3.30 13.03 -16.51
CA GLU A 136 -3.34 11.59 -16.72
C GLU A 136 -1.92 10.99 -16.74
N ASP A 137 -0.98 11.68 -17.39
CA ASP A 137 0.44 11.29 -17.36
C ASP A 137 0.99 11.26 -15.94
N VAL A 138 0.65 12.26 -15.10
CA VAL A 138 1.03 12.31 -13.68
C VAL A 138 0.46 11.11 -12.92
N ARG A 139 -0.84 10.84 -13.09
CA ARG A 139 -1.51 9.71 -12.42
C ARG A 139 -0.96 8.36 -12.82
N HIS A 140 -0.46 8.26 -14.05
CA HIS A 140 0.20 7.04 -14.53
C HIS A 140 1.64 6.92 -14.00
N GLN A 141 2.41 8.02 -14.04
CA GLN A 141 3.84 7.99 -13.74
C GLN A 141 4.15 7.79 -12.23
N ILE A 142 3.39 8.41 -11.33
CA ILE A 142 3.64 8.27 -9.88
C ILE A 142 3.57 6.80 -9.41
N PRO A 143 2.54 5.99 -9.76
CA PRO A 143 2.52 4.57 -9.46
C PRO A 143 3.71 3.78 -10.05
N VAL A 144 4.12 4.11 -11.26
CA VAL A 144 5.28 3.48 -11.91
C VAL A 144 6.56 3.79 -11.13
N ALA A 145 6.82 5.05 -10.84
CA ALA A 145 8.01 5.48 -10.09
C ALA A 145 8.07 4.82 -8.69
N MET A 146 6.93 4.75 -8.00
CA MET A 146 6.87 4.09 -6.69
C MET A 146 7.10 2.57 -6.81
N GLY A 147 6.56 1.93 -7.86
CA GLY A 147 6.83 0.53 -8.16
C GLY A 147 8.31 0.26 -8.42
N GLU A 148 8.95 1.10 -9.25
CA GLU A 148 10.41 1.04 -9.51
C GLU A 148 11.24 1.24 -8.23
N ALA A 149 10.86 2.19 -7.38
CA ALA A 149 11.51 2.45 -6.09
C ALA A 149 11.46 1.22 -5.18
N LEU A 150 10.27 0.61 -5.04
CA LEU A 150 10.08 -0.58 -4.23
C LEU A 150 10.82 -1.79 -4.81
N ARG A 151 10.82 -1.99 -6.13
CA ARG A 151 11.59 -3.04 -6.78
C ARG A 151 13.08 -2.87 -6.52
N ALA A 152 13.63 -1.69 -6.80
CA ALA A 152 15.05 -1.40 -6.59
C ALA A 152 15.48 -1.61 -5.13
N LEU A 153 14.58 -1.29 -4.18
CA LEU A 153 14.82 -1.51 -2.76
C LEU A 153 14.80 -3.00 -2.38
N LEU A 154 13.85 -3.77 -2.90
CA LEU A 154 13.76 -5.21 -2.63
C LEU A 154 14.90 -6.01 -3.29
N GLU A 155 15.48 -5.51 -4.38
CA GLU A 155 16.70 -6.05 -4.98
C GLU A 155 17.94 -5.91 -4.07
N LYS A 156 17.88 -5.08 -3.01
CA LYS A 156 18.90 -4.96 -1.97
C LYS A 156 18.78 -6.02 -0.86
N ASP A 157 17.92 -7.00 -1.03
CA ASP A 157 17.66 -8.10 -0.08
C ASP A 157 17.25 -7.59 1.33
N VAL A 158 16.45 -6.52 1.36
CA VAL A 158 15.97 -5.90 2.59
C VAL A 158 14.80 -6.70 3.16
N GLU A 159 14.86 -7.05 4.43
CA GLU A 159 13.78 -7.69 5.16
C GLU A 159 12.93 -6.63 5.88
N ALA A 160 11.76 -6.32 5.34
CA ALA A 160 10.83 -5.36 5.90
C ALA A 160 9.37 -5.79 5.66
N THR A 161 8.47 -5.40 6.56
CA THR A 161 7.05 -5.44 6.28
C THR A 161 6.70 -4.27 5.38
N LEU A 162 6.20 -4.54 4.17
CA LEU A 162 5.78 -3.51 3.24
C LEU A 162 4.35 -3.07 3.54
N MET A 163 4.09 -1.78 3.49
CA MET A 163 2.74 -1.22 3.46
C MET A 163 2.58 -0.34 2.23
N VAL A 164 1.53 -0.56 1.47
CA VAL A 164 1.21 0.26 0.30
C VAL A 164 -0.17 0.88 0.49
N THR A 165 -0.25 2.20 0.36
CA THR A 165 -1.51 2.92 0.42
C THR A 165 -1.83 3.59 -0.92
N GLY A 166 -3.06 3.38 -1.37
CA GLY A 166 -3.54 3.76 -2.70
C GLY A 166 -3.51 2.59 -3.69
N GLY A 167 -4.66 2.35 -4.32
CA GLY A 167 -4.81 1.22 -5.27
C GLY A 167 -3.87 1.33 -6.47
N ASP A 168 -3.66 2.55 -6.97
CA ASP A 168 -2.78 2.79 -8.13
C ASP A 168 -1.33 2.46 -7.80
N VAL A 169 -0.84 2.84 -6.61
CA VAL A 169 0.53 2.51 -6.16
C VAL A 169 0.69 1.00 -5.97
N LEU A 170 -0.32 0.34 -5.39
CA LEU A 170 -0.31 -1.12 -5.26
C LEU A 170 -0.23 -1.79 -6.64
N MET A 171 -1.03 -1.32 -7.60
CA MET A 171 -0.99 -1.84 -8.97
C MET A 171 0.34 -1.56 -9.67
N GLY A 172 0.94 -0.38 -9.46
CA GLY A 172 2.28 -0.03 -9.94
C GLY A 172 3.33 -1.00 -9.41
N PHE A 173 3.33 -1.23 -8.10
CA PHE A 173 4.22 -2.20 -7.45
C PHE A 173 4.03 -3.62 -7.99
N MET A 174 2.79 -4.09 -8.05
CA MET A 174 2.50 -5.45 -8.55
C MET A 174 2.94 -5.64 -10.01
N ARG A 175 2.73 -4.65 -10.87
CA ARG A 175 3.17 -4.69 -12.27
C ARG A 175 4.69 -4.73 -12.38
N GLU A 176 5.37 -3.86 -11.64
CA GLU A 176 6.83 -3.77 -11.65
C GLU A 176 7.51 -5.06 -11.15
N MET A 177 6.86 -5.75 -10.20
CA MET A 177 7.34 -7.01 -9.63
C MET A 177 6.74 -8.26 -10.30
N GLU A 178 5.94 -8.10 -11.35
CA GLU A 178 5.22 -9.18 -12.05
C GLU A 178 4.38 -10.05 -11.10
N ILE A 179 3.80 -9.43 -10.04
CA ILE A 179 2.98 -10.12 -9.05
C ILE A 179 1.55 -10.22 -9.56
N CYS A 180 1.03 -11.43 -9.71
CA CYS A 180 -0.34 -11.71 -10.14
C CYS A 180 -1.25 -12.21 -9.00
N GLU A 181 -0.67 -12.61 -7.87
CA GLU A 181 -1.40 -13.22 -6.76
C GLU A 181 -1.07 -12.54 -5.44
N ILE A 182 -2.13 -12.29 -4.66
CA ILE A 182 -2.03 -11.82 -3.27
C ILE A 182 -2.73 -12.86 -2.39
N GLU A 183 -2.03 -13.38 -1.38
CA GLU A 183 -2.55 -14.32 -0.39
C GLU A 183 -3.00 -13.52 0.85
N PRO A 184 -4.30 -13.19 1.02
CA PRO A 184 -4.77 -12.44 2.18
C PRO A 184 -4.69 -13.32 3.42
N VAL A 185 -4.23 -12.72 4.52
CA VAL A 185 -4.01 -13.41 5.80
C VAL A 185 -4.98 -12.91 6.86
N GLN A 186 -5.02 -11.59 7.09
CA GLN A 186 -5.82 -11.00 8.14
C GLN A 186 -6.16 -9.54 7.86
N GLU A 187 -7.39 -9.13 8.16
CA GLU A 187 -7.72 -7.72 8.30
C GLU A 187 -7.19 -7.22 9.66
N LEU A 188 -6.22 -6.31 9.61
CA LEU A 188 -5.62 -5.72 10.82
C LEU A 188 -6.51 -4.63 11.40
N PHE A 189 -7.03 -3.76 10.53
CA PHE A 189 -8.00 -2.71 10.79
C PHE A 189 -8.91 -2.59 9.58
N THR A 190 -10.08 -1.99 9.73
CA THR A 190 -11.00 -1.78 8.61
C THR A 190 -10.29 -1.14 7.41
N GLY A 191 -10.30 -1.84 6.27
CA GLY A 191 -9.63 -1.40 5.05
C GLY A 191 -8.10 -1.49 5.08
N THR A 192 -7.52 -2.21 6.04
CA THR A 192 -6.09 -2.46 6.18
C THR A 192 -5.86 -3.96 6.34
N VAL A 193 -5.33 -4.60 5.30
CA VAL A 193 -5.22 -6.06 5.19
C VAL A 193 -3.77 -6.47 5.08
N LEU A 194 -3.34 -7.37 5.97
CA LEU A 194 -2.08 -8.08 5.84
C LEU A 194 -2.25 -9.25 4.88
N SER A 195 -1.34 -9.35 3.97
CA SER A 195 -1.29 -10.37 2.93
C SER A 195 0.15 -10.83 2.74
N TYR A 196 0.33 -11.92 2.02
CA TYR A 196 1.62 -12.29 1.46
C TYR A 196 1.60 -12.17 -0.07
N VAL A 197 2.73 -11.76 -0.62
CA VAL A 197 3.04 -11.89 -2.04
C VAL A 197 4.31 -12.72 -2.19
N ARG A 198 4.54 -13.28 -3.37
CA ARG A 198 5.77 -14.02 -3.65
C ARG A 198 6.68 -13.19 -4.54
N ILE A 199 7.90 -12.96 -4.04
CA ILE A 199 8.96 -12.23 -4.75
C ILE A 199 10.18 -13.14 -4.79
N ASN A 200 10.64 -13.51 -5.97
CA ASN A 200 11.79 -14.43 -6.16
C ASN A 200 11.64 -15.73 -5.33
N GLY A 201 10.42 -16.26 -5.22
CA GLY A 201 10.10 -17.48 -4.46
C GLY A 201 10.00 -17.28 -2.93
N LYS A 202 10.39 -16.14 -2.39
CA LYS A 202 10.25 -15.80 -0.96
C LYS A 202 8.87 -15.21 -0.69
N LYS A 203 8.30 -15.47 0.50
CA LYS A 203 7.09 -14.80 0.99
C LYS A 203 7.47 -13.42 1.51
N GLN A 204 6.84 -12.39 0.95
CA GLN A 204 6.99 -11.00 1.36
C GLN A 204 5.70 -10.53 2.05
N PRO A 205 5.76 -10.09 3.34
CA PRO A 205 4.60 -9.49 3.98
C PRO A 205 4.24 -8.16 3.32
N LEU A 206 2.96 -8.02 2.98
CA LEU A 206 2.40 -6.84 2.33
C LEU A 206 1.13 -6.40 3.04
N ILE A 207 1.11 -5.19 3.54
CA ILE A 207 -0.09 -4.55 4.07
C ILE A 207 -0.65 -3.61 3.01
N SER A 208 -1.84 -3.91 2.52
CA SER A 208 -2.58 -3.00 1.65
C SER A 208 -3.54 -2.14 2.47
N LYS A 209 -3.56 -0.84 2.24
CA LYS A 209 -4.46 0.10 2.92
C LYS A 209 -5.25 0.92 1.92
N SER A 210 -6.56 0.94 2.09
CA SER A 210 -7.43 1.88 1.39
C SER A 210 -7.26 3.30 1.96
N GLY A 211 -7.13 4.31 1.07
CA GLY A 211 -6.85 5.69 1.46
C GLY A 211 -7.88 6.33 2.40
N GLY A 212 -9.16 5.92 2.31
CA GLY A 212 -10.27 6.53 3.04
C GLY A 212 -10.58 5.92 4.42
N PHE A 213 -9.72 5.08 4.99
CA PHE A 213 -10.02 4.34 6.22
C PHE A 213 -8.99 4.57 7.33
N GLY A 214 -9.48 4.39 8.57
CA GLY A 214 -8.67 4.43 9.79
C GLY A 214 -8.63 5.80 10.48
N SER A 215 -8.27 5.78 11.77
CA SER A 215 -8.04 6.98 12.58
C SER A 215 -6.70 7.66 12.23
N PRO A 216 -6.47 8.91 12.64
CA PRO A 216 -5.20 9.60 12.40
C PRO A 216 -3.97 8.84 12.91
N ASP A 217 -4.08 8.16 14.04
CA ASP A 217 -3.01 7.38 14.70
C ASP A 217 -2.89 5.93 14.18
N LEU A 218 -3.57 5.56 13.09
CA LEU A 218 -3.58 4.19 12.56
C LEU A 218 -2.17 3.60 12.38
N LEU A 219 -1.22 4.38 11.88
CA LEU A 219 0.15 3.88 11.65
C LEU A 219 0.86 3.53 12.97
N LEU A 220 0.59 4.29 14.03
CA LEU A 220 1.13 4.02 15.36
C LEU A 220 0.51 2.77 15.96
N GLN A 221 -0.82 2.64 15.88
CA GLN A 221 -1.55 1.43 16.31
C GLN A 221 -1.09 0.19 15.53
N LEU A 222 -0.77 0.36 14.24
CA LEU A 222 -0.27 -0.72 13.40
C LEU A 222 1.08 -1.23 13.90
N LEU A 223 2.02 -0.34 14.23
CA LEU A 223 3.32 -0.74 14.80
C LEU A 223 3.17 -1.48 16.13
N GLU A 224 2.24 -1.07 16.99
CA GLU A 224 1.95 -1.75 18.26
C GLU A 224 1.35 -3.14 18.05
N LYS A 225 0.53 -3.29 17.02
CA LYS A 225 -0.10 -4.58 16.69
C LYS A 225 0.87 -5.57 16.03
N LEU A 226 1.91 -5.08 15.37
CA LEU A 226 2.91 -5.90 14.66
C LEU A 226 4.15 -6.20 15.52
N SER A 227 4.27 -5.57 16.69
CA SER A 227 5.34 -5.81 17.68
C SER A 227 4.95 -6.97 18.57
#